data_3726574f9718cea343e979fbce83e156
#
_entry.id   3726574f9718cea343e979fbce83e156
#
_cell.length_a   1.000
_cell.length_b   1.000
_cell.length_c   1.000
_cell.angle_alpha   90.00
_cell.angle_beta   90.00
_cell.angle_gamma   90.00
#
_symmetry.space_group_name_H-M   'P 1'
#
loop_
_entity.id
_entity.type
_entity.pdbx_description
1 polymer ?
#
loop_
_entity_poly.entity_id
_entity_poly.type
_entity_poly.pdbx_seq_one_letter_code
_entity_poly.pdbx_strand_id
1 'polypeptide(L)'
;MQNINPKIQDKINKIIYLQDEIKKWEEKDEFEIESLMKNFEKMTRIEGSVFYTKYFTDEEFANILLAIARKYPDNKSIIIDIITSLGMMITRYKLNETEEIYTFMLEYSSQKGISAYVSIYFPFLKRFEKHPNQWEYYMSMRKMTPKKIAQQKLVGIIEQNINNIPEKYKGEIIHFIKERHDAANNDFGKKMYLEMIEKIK
;
A
#
# COMPACT_ATOMS: atom_id res chain seq x y z
N MET A 1 10.26 26.09 23.09
CA MET A 1 10.46 24.73 22.55
C MET A 1 9.41 23.83 23.17
N GLN A 2 8.53 23.21 22.36
CA GLN A 2 7.58 22.23 22.92
C GLN A 2 8.38 21.03 23.44
N ASN A 3 8.18 20.68 24.71
CA ASN A 3 8.75 19.48 25.30
C ASN A 3 8.15 18.26 24.58
N ILE A 4 8.90 17.69 23.65
CA ILE A 4 8.50 16.47 22.94
C ILE A 4 8.51 15.31 23.95
N ASN A 5 7.43 14.52 23.99
CA ASN A 5 7.37 13.33 24.83
C ASN A 5 8.56 12.40 24.54
N PRO A 6 9.29 11.92 25.58
CA PRO A 6 10.45 11.05 25.40
C PRO A 6 10.20 9.84 24.46
N LYS A 7 9.02 9.21 24.54
CA LYS A 7 8.66 8.10 23.64
C LYS A 7 8.57 8.52 22.18
N ILE A 8 8.17 9.76 21.90
CA ILE A 8 8.15 10.31 20.54
C ILE A 8 9.57 10.56 20.09
N GLN A 9 10.41 11.14 20.95
CA GLN A 9 11.82 11.39 20.65
C GLN A 9 12.58 10.10 20.34
N ASP A 10 12.37 9.03 21.11
CA ASP A 10 12.98 7.72 20.84
C ASP A 10 12.58 7.15 19.47
N LYS A 11 11.31 7.32 19.08
CA LYS A 11 10.86 6.91 17.75
C LYS A 11 11.52 7.75 16.64
N ILE A 12 11.64 9.06 16.83
CA ILE A 12 12.35 9.95 15.91
C ILE A 12 13.79 9.50 15.74
N ASN A 13 14.51 9.29 16.83
CA ASN A 13 15.89 8.84 16.81
C ASN A 13 16.04 7.51 16.04
N LYS A 14 15.10 6.58 16.24
CA LYS A 14 15.08 5.31 15.51
C LYS A 14 14.82 5.48 14.02
N ILE A 15 13.91 6.38 13.62
CA ILE A 15 13.66 6.69 12.20
C ILE A 15 14.92 7.24 11.56
N ILE A 16 15.54 8.24 12.18
CA ILE A 16 16.79 8.87 11.70
C ILE A 16 17.89 7.81 11.54
N TYR A 17 18.13 7.00 12.58
CA TYR A 17 19.11 5.93 12.54
C TYR A 17 18.87 4.97 11.35
N LEU A 18 17.62 4.53 11.15
CA LEU A 18 17.31 3.62 10.06
C LEU A 18 17.53 4.28 8.70
N GLN A 19 17.14 5.55 8.53
CA GLN A 19 17.38 6.26 7.27
C GLN A 19 18.87 6.43 7.00
N ASP A 20 19.66 6.77 8.01
CA ASP A 20 21.12 6.94 7.87
C ASP A 20 21.80 5.61 7.51
N GLU A 21 21.37 4.50 8.10
CA GLU A 21 21.88 3.17 7.75
C GLU A 21 21.44 2.71 6.37
N ILE A 22 20.21 3.03 5.96
CA ILE A 22 19.70 2.73 4.61
C ILE A 22 20.45 3.55 3.55
N LYS A 23 20.82 4.81 3.83
CA LYS A 23 21.61 5.64 2.92
C LYS A 23 22.98 5.04 2.59
N LYS A 24 23.50 4.18 3.46
CA LYS A 24 24.76 3.42 3.25
C LYS A 24 24.53 2.05 2.61
N TRP A 25 23.44 1.85 1.91
CA TRP A 25 23.00 0.55 1.40
C TRP A 25 24.02 -0.13 0.47
N GLU A 26 24.83 0.63 -0.25
CA GLU A 26 25.87 0.10 -1.16
C GLU A 26 27.00 -0.62 -0.42
N GLU A 27 27.20 -0.32 0.86
CA GLU A 27 28.22 -0.92 1.74
C GLU A 27 27.70 -2.19 2.45
N LYS A 28 26.42 -2.56 2.23
CA LYS A 28 25.73 -3.62 2.97
C LYS A 28 25.39 -4.80 2.09
N ASP A 29 25.36 -5.98 2.70
CA ASP A 29 24.87 -7.17 2.02
C ASP A 29 23.33 -7.21 1.96
N GLU A 30 22.80 -8.14 1.15
CA GLU A 30 21.36 -8.27 0.92
C GLU A 30 20.58 -8.59 2.20
N PHE A 31 21.15 -9.37 3.11
CA PHE A 31 20.49 -9.75 4.37
C PHE A 31 20.37 -8.55 5.33
N GLU A 32 21.44 -7.74 5.41
CA GLU A 32 21.41 -6.51 6.18
C GLU A 32 20.37 -5.53 5.64
N ILE A 33 20.30 -5.37 4.31
CA ILE A 33 19.29 -4.53 3.64
C ILE A 33 17.88 -5.05 3.90
N GLU A 34 17.61 -6.34 3.79
CA GLU A 34 16.30 -6.91 4.11
C GLU A 34 15.89 -6.59 5.55
N SER A 35 16.81 -6.74 6.50
CA SER A 35 16.57 -6.41 7.91
C SER A 35 16.26 -4.93 8.11
N LEU A 36 17.01 -4.03 7.44
CA LEU A 36 16.79 -2.59 7.51
C LEU A 36 15.44 -2.20 6.91
N MET A 37 15.09 -2.71 5.71
CA MET A 37 13.82 -2.45 5.05
C MET A 37 12.64 -2.87 5.91
N LYS A 38 12.67 -4.08 6.47
CA LYS A 38 11.66 -4.58 7.39
C LYS A 38 11.48 -3.71 8.63
N ASN A 39 12.58 -3.21 9.21
CA ASN A 39 12.51 -2.34 10.38
C ASN A 39 12.00 -0.94 10.01
N PHE A 40 12.42 -0.39 8.88
CA PHE A 40 11.94 0.90 8.39
C PHE A 40 10.44 0.86 8.05
N GLU A 41 9.98 -0.20 7.37
CA GLU A 41 8.57 -0.41 7.06
C GLU A 41 7.69 -0.38 8.33
N LYS A 42 8.11 -1.03 9.41
CA LYS A 42 7.40 -0.95 10.70
C LYS A 42 7.31 0.48 11.23
N MET A 43 8.34 1.29 11.03
CA MET A 43 8.32 2.69 11.47
C MET A 43 7.34 3.54 10.67
N THR A 44 7.11 3.26 9.38
CA THR A 44 6.12 3.98 8.57
C THR A 44 4.68 3.74 9.06
N ARG A 45 4.42 2.61 9.74
CA ARG A 45 3.10 2.22 10.25
C ARG A 45 2.80 2.66 11.69
N ILE A 46 3.77 3.20 12.43
CA ILE A 46 3.51 3.69 13.79
C ILE A 46 2.45 4.78 13.76
N GLU A 47 1.76 4.96 14.90
CA GLU A 47 0.70 5.99 15.03
C GLU A 47 1.16 7.31 14.43
N GLY A 48 0.35 7.83 13.50
CA GLY A 48 0.65 9.02 12.74
C GLY A 48 0.77 10.22 13.67
N SER A 49 1.94 10.81 13.68
CA SER A 49 2.21 12.03 14.40
C SER A 49 2.80 13.04 13.45
N VAL A 50 2.34 14.28 13.54
CA VAL A 50 2.94 15.43 12.82
C VAL A 50 4.45 15.53 13.05
N PHE A 51 4.96 14.98 14.18
CA PHE A 51 6.39 14.97 14.48
C PHE A 51 7.20 14.08 13.55
N TYR A 52 6.59 13.11 12.88
CA TYR A 52 7.28 12.18 11.98
C TYR A 52 7.19 12.60 10.50
N THR A 53 6.27 13.49 10.13
CA THR A 53 5.99 13.85 8.74
C THR A 53 7.25 14.22 7.97
N LYS A 54 8.10 15.09 8.51
CA LYS A 54 9.32 15.55 7.83
C LYS A 54 10.32 14.44 7.47
N TYR A 55 10.28 13.32 8.19
CA TYR A 55 11.17 12.17 7.94
C TYR A 55 10.60 11.23 6.88
N PHE A 56 9.30 11.28 6.62
CA PHE A 56 8.62 10.42 5.66
C PHE A 56 8.17 11.17 4.38
N THR A 57 8.60 12.43 4.22
CA THR A 57 8.32 13.24 3.02
C THR A 57 9.60 13.60 2.24
N ASP A 58 10.71 12.93 2.54
CA ASP A 58 12.00 13.11 1.87
C ASP A 58 11.98 12.37 0.51
N GLU A 59 11.98 13.12 -0.59
CA GLU A 59 11.97 12.58 -1.96
C GLU A 59 13.32 11.93 -2.32
N GLU A 60 14.44 12.46 -1.83
CA GLU A 60 15.76 11.87 -2.06
C GLU A 60 15.85 10.49 -1.40
N PHE A 61 15.32 10.37 -0.19
CA PHE A 61 15.27 9.09 0.49
C PHE A 61 14.34 8.08 -0.23
N ALA A 62 13.21 8.54 -0.76
CA ALA A 62 12.32 7.69 -1.58
C ALA A 62 13.05 7.16 -2.82
N ASN A 63 13.90 7.97 -3.47
CA ASN A 63 14.72 7.53 -4.60
C ASN A 63 15.77 6.48 -4.21
N ILE A 64 16.32 6.56 -3.00
CA ILE A 64 17.21 5.52 -2.46
C ILE A 64 16.46 4.20 -2.31
N LEU A 65 15.23 4.21 -1.77
CA LEU A 65 14.39 3.01 -1.68
C LEU A 65 14.15 2.38 -3.06
N LEU A 66 13.87 3.20 -4.08
CA LEU A 66 13.72 2.71 -5.47
C LEU A 66 15.04 2.15 -6.02
N ALA A 67 16.20 2.74 -5.71
CA ALA A 67 17.49 2.22 -6.13
C ALA A 67 17.78 0.83 -5.51
N ILE A 68 17.46 0.66 -4.23
CA ILE A 68 17.56 -0.64 -3.53
C ILE A 68 16.64 -1.68 -4.21
N ALA A 69 15.40 -1.31 -4.51
CA ALA A 69 14.46 -2.21 -5.19
C ALA A 69 14.99 -2.67 -6.56
N ARG A 70 15.60 -1.76 -7.33
CA ARG A 70 16.23 -2.09 -8.63
C ARG A 70 17.46 -2.98 -8.49
N LYS A 71 18.17 -2.91 -7.38
CA LYS A 71 19.33 -3.75 -7.10
C LYS A 71 18.94 -5.18 -6.71
N TYR A 72 17.80 -5.33 -6.01
CA TYR A 72 17.31 -6.61 -5.50
C TYR A 72 15.90 -6.97 -6.01
N PRO A 73 15.69 -7.01 -7.36
CA PRO A 73 14.35 -7.16 -7.94
C PRO A 73 13.70 -8.51 -7.64
N ASP A 74 14.50 -9.54 -7.36
CA ASP A 74 14.04 -10.89 -7.06
C ASP A 74 13.79 -11.14 -5.56
N ASN A 75 14.26 -10.25 -4.68
CA ASN A 75 14.00 -10.34 -3.25
C ASN A 75 12.62 -9.76 -2.91
N LYS A 76 11.62 -10.66 -2.85
CA LYS A 76 10.23 -10.28 -2.57
C LYS A 76 10.03 -9.56 -1.25
N SER A 77 10.80 -9.90 -0.22
CA SER A 77 10.74 -9.26 1.10
C SER A 77 11.09 -7.78 0.98
N ILE A 78 12.26 -7.49 0.39
CA ILE A 78 12.72 -6.12 0.17
C ILE A 78 11.70 -5.33 -0.67
N ILE A 79 11.23 -5.91 -1.78
CA ILE A 79 10.26 -5.25 -2.66
C ILE A 79 8.95 -4.93 -1.93
N ILE A 80 8.40 -5.88 -1.15
CA ILE A 80 7.16 -5.67 -0.39
C ILE A 80 7.36 -4.58 0.67
N ASP A 81 8.45 -4.59 1.41
CA ASP A 81 8.74 -3.61 2.45
C ASP A 81 8.93 -2.20 1.85
N ILE A 82 9.56 -2.09 0.68
CA ILE A 82 9.69 -0.81 -0.05
C ILE A 82 8.33 -0.33 -0.56
N ILE A 83 7.53 -1.19 -1.21
CA ILE A 83 6.17 -0.85 -1.67
C ILE A 83 5.32 -0.34 -0.51
N THR A 84 5.34 -1.06 0.62
CA THR A 84 4.56 -0.69 1.80
C THR A 84 5.05 0.64 2.39
N SER A 85 6.37 0.83 2.48
CA SER A 85 6.97 2.07 2.98
C SER A 85 6.58 3.26 2.12
N LEU A 86 6.82 3.21 0.81
CA LEU A 86 6.47 4.27 -0.13
C LEU A 86 4.95 4.54 -0.14
N GLY A 87 4.14 3.49 -0.11
CA GLY A 87 2.69 3.61 -0.04
C GLY A 87 2.23 4.34 1.23
N MET A 88 2.80 4.02 2.40
CA MET A 88 2.52 4.72 3.64
C MET A 88 3.04 6.16 3.62
N MET A 89 4.24 6.39 3.09
CA MET A 89 4.83 7.74 2.96
C MET A 89 3.91 8.64 2.13
N ILE A 90 3.36 8.16 1.02
CA ILE A 90 2.44 8.92 0.16
C ILE A 90 1.06 9.10 0.82
N THR A 91 0.42 8.00 1.22
CA THR A 91 -0.99 8.05 1.63
C THR A 91 -1.17 8.67 3.00
N ARG A 92 -0.25 8.43 3.93
CA ARG A 92 -0.36 8.88 5.31
C ARG A 92 0.41 10.18 5.58
N TYR A 93 1.65 10.28 5.10
CA TYR A 93 2.54 11.40 5.41
C TYR A 93 2.60 12.46 4.32
N LYS A 94 1.96 12.22 3.16
CA LYS A 94 1.88 13.16 2.05
C LYS A 94 3.21 13.39 1.32
N LEU A 95 4.06 12.35 1.28
CA LEU A 95 5.17 12.35 0.32
C LEU A 95 4.61 12.63 -1.08
N ASN A 96 5.31 13.46 -1.84
CA ASN A 96 4.93 13.74 -3.21
C ASN A 96 5.10 12.47 -4.08
N GLU A 97 4.06 12.13 -4.84
CA GLU A 97 4.08 11.01 -5.76
C GLU A 97 4.87 11.40 -7.02
N THR A 98 5.98 10.69 -7.28
CA THR A 98 6.76 10.86 -8.51
C THR A 98 6.36 9.85 -9.58
N GLU A 99 6.76 10.11 -10.84
CA GLU A 99 6.56 9.18 -11.96
C GLU A 99 7.26 7.83 -11.70
N GLU A 100 8.45 7.90 -11.09
CA GLU A 100 9.26 6.71 -10.77
C GLU A 100 8.56 5.81 -9.75
N ILE A 101 7.95 6.40 -8.70
CA ILE A 101 7.20 5.63 -7.70
C ILE A 101 5.97 4.97 -8.34
N TYR A 102 5.24 5.73 -9.18
CA TYR A 102 4.07 5.19 -9.88
C TYR A 102 4.46 4.04 -10.81
N THR A 103 5.49 4.22 -11.63
CA THR A 103 6.00 3.21 -12.56
C THR A 103 6.47 1.96 -11.82
N PHE A 104 7.20 2.13 -10.71
CA PHE A 104 7.61 1.03 -9.84
C PHE A 104 6.41 0.23 -9.31
N MET A 105 5.39 0.89 -8.78
CA MET A 105 4.19 0.21 -8.31
C MET A 105 3.41 -0.47 -9.44
N LEU A 106 3.35 0.15 -10.62
CA LEU A 106 2.72 -0.43 -11.81
C LEU A 106 3.43 -1.72 -12.25
N GLU A 107 4.75 -1.74 -12.26
CA GLU A 107 5.57 -2.91 -12.61
C GLU A 107 5.26 -4.13 -11.73
N TYR A 108 5.11 -3.93 -10.42
CA TYR A 108 4.79 -5.00 -9.47
C TYR A 108 3.29 -5.27 -9.29
N SER A 109 2.41 -4.52 -9.95
CA SER A 109 0.96 -4.58 -9.77
C SER A 109 0.31 -5.90 -10.20
N SER A 110 0.98 -6.66 -11.07
CA SER A 110 0.53 -7.98 -11.53
C SER A 110 1.41 -9.15 -11.04
N GLN A 111 2.51 -8.85 -10.33
CA GLN A 111 3.46 -9.89 -9.94
C GLN A 111 2.93 -10.76 -8.79
N LYS A 112 2.95 -12.08 -9.00
CA LYS A 112 2.46 -13.07 -8.01
C LYS A 112 3.20 -12.98 -6.68
N GLY A 113 2.45 -12.80 -5.59
CA GLY A 113 2.97 -12.70 -4.23
C GLY A 113 3.34 -11.27 -3.80
N ILE A 114 3.37 -10.30 -4.73
CA ILE A 114 3.63 -8.88 -4.45
C ILE A 114 2.40 -8.02 -4.74
N SER A 115 1.67 -8.32 -5.81
CA SER A 115 0.53 -7.53 -6.30
C SER A 115 -0.52 -7.20 -5.24
N ALA A 116 -0.78 -8.11 -4.28
CA ALA A 116 -1.72 -7.84 -3.20
C ALA A 116 -1.26 -6.71 -2.27
N TYR A 117 0.04 -6.53 -2.06
CA TYR A 117 0.59 -5.43 -1.28
C TYR A 117 0.55 -4.11 -2.06
N VAL A 118 0.84 -4.16 -3.36
CA VAL A 118 0.65 -3.02 -4.26
C VAL A 118 -0.79 -2.53 -4.22
N SER A 119 -1.77 -3.44 -4.24
CA SER A 119 -3.21 -3.12 -4.26
C SER A 119 -3.70 -2.34 -3.03
N ILE A 120 -2.91 -2.29 -1.96
CA ILE A 120 -3.22 -1.49 -0.77
C ILE A 120 -3.10 0.01 -1.06
N TYR A 121 -2.14 0.40 -1.90
CA TYR A 121 -1.73 1.79 -2.08
C TYR A 121 -1.94 2.30 -3.51
N PHE A 122 -1.67 1.49 -4.52
CA PHE A 122 -1.68 1.86 -5.92
C PHE A 122 -3.00 2.53 -6.38
N PRO A 123 -4.20 2.04 -5.99
CA PRO A 123 -5.46 2.69 -6.31
C PRO A 123 -5.64 4.10 -5.73
N PHE A 124 -4.83 4.48 -4.76
CA PHE A 124 -4.91 5.77 -4.07
C PHE A 124 -3.83 6.76 -4.54
N LEU A 125 -3.02 6.37 -5.52
CA LEU A 125 -2.07 7.27 -6.16
C LEU A 125 -2.83 8.23 -7.10
N LYS A 126 -2.43 9.51 -7.11
CA LYS A 126 -3.04 10.53 -7.97
C LYS A 126 -2.98 10.18 -9.46
N ARG A 127 -1.87 9.55 -9.89
CA ARG A 127 -1.71 9.11 -11.28
C ARG A 127 -2.64 7.96 -11.64
N PHE A 128 -3.03 7.15 -10.65
CA PHE A 128 -3.97 6.06 -10.88
C PHE A 128 -5.38 6.57 -11.25
N GLU A 129 -5.77 7.79 -10.86
CA GLU A 129 -7.03 8.41 -11.30
C GLU A 129 -7.12 8.50 -12.82
N LYS A 130 -5.98 8.58 -13.52
CA LYS A 130 -5.86 8.64 -14.98
C LYS A 130 -5.50 7.29 -15.60
N HIS A 131 -5.44 6.22 -14.81
CA HIS A 131 -5.11 4.89 -15.33
C HIS A 131 -6.21 4.41 -16.28
N PRO A 132 -5.90 4.03 -17.53
CA PRO A 132 -6.91 3.77 -18.56
C PRO A 132 -7.82 2.58 -18.24
N ASN A 133 -7.33 1.63 -17.45
CA ASN A 133 -8.00 0.37 -17.15
C ASN A 133 -8.25 0.19 -15.64
N GLN A 134 -8.69 1.25 -14.93
CA GLN A 134 -8.91 1.20 -13.48
C GLN A 134 -9.79 0.02 -13.04
N TRP A 135 -10.94 -0.15 -13.67
CA TRP A 135 -11.87 -1.22 -13.30
C TRP A 135 -11.35 -2.60 -13.64
N GLU A 136 -10.57 -2.75 -14.71
CA GLU A 136 -9.90 -4.00 -15.01
C GLU A 136 -8.87 -4.36 -13.94
N TYR A 137 -8.09 -3.36 -13.49
CA TYR A 137 -7.18 -3.53 -12.35
C TYR A 137 -7.95 -3.92 -11.07
N TYR A 138 -9.03 -3.22 -10.73
CA TYR A 138 -9.85 -3.56 -9.56
C TYR A 138 -10.36 -4.99 -9.62
N MET A 139 -10.89 -5.43 -10.77
CA MET A 139 -11.37 -6.80 -10.93
C MET A 139 -10.24 -7.83 -10.81
N SER A 140 -9.02 -7.50 -11.23
CA SER A 140 -7.86 -8.38 -11.07
C SER A 140 -7.49 -8.64 -9.59
N MET A 141 -7.81 -7.70 -8.68
CA MET A 141 -7.55 -7.84 -7.24
C MET A 141 -8.25 -9.05 -6.61
N ARG A 142 -9.32 -9.56 -7.20
CA ARG A 142 -9.98 -10.80 -6.76
C ARG A 142 -9.07 -12.02 -6.80
N LYS A 143 -8.10 -12.03 -7.72
CA LYS A 143 -7.18 -13.15 -7.98
C LYS A 143 -5.81 -12.96 -7.33
N MET A 144 -5.51 -11.79 -6.77
CA MET A 144 -4.22 -11.50 -6.14
C MET A 144 -4.01 -12.31 -4.87
N THR A 145 -2.76 -12.62 -4.56
CA THR A 145 -2.38 -13.35 -3.35
C THR A 145 -1.39 -12.54 -2.52
N PRO A 146 -1.56 -12.46 -1.19
CA PRO A 146 -2.60 -13.11 -0.38
C PRO A 146 -4.01 -12.51 -0.59
N LYS A 147 -4.98 -13.38 -0.84
CA LYS A 147 -6.36 -13.00 -1.21
C LYS A 147 -7.02 -12.04 -0.22
N LYS A 148 -6.83 -12.29 1.09
CA LYS A 148 -7.49 -11.51 2.14
C LYS A 148 -7.18 -10.00 2.03
N ILE A 149 -5.93 -9.65 1.76
CA ILE A 149 -5.48 -8.25 1.66
C ILE A 149 -6.17 -7.56 0.47
N ALA A 150 -5.98 -8.12 -0.73
CA ALA A 150 -6.50 -7.52 -1.96
C ALA A 150 -8.05 -7.46 -1.97
N GLN A 151 -8.72 -8.53 -1.51
CA GLN A 151 -10.19 -8.58 -1.49
C GLN A 151 -10.80 -7.60 -0.47
N GLN A 152 -10.18 -7.40 0.70
CA GLN A 152 -10.65 -6.37 1.64
C GLN A 152 -10.54 -4.97 1.05
N LYS A 153 -9.44 -4.68 0.35
CA LYS A 153 -9.28 -3.39 -0.34
C LYS A 153 -10.28 -3.23 -1.48
N LEU A 154 -10.51 -4.27 -2.26
CA LEU A 154 -11.49 -4.25 -3.35
C LEU A 154 -12.91 -3.93 -2.83
N VAL A 155 -13.34 -4.53 -1.72
CA VAL A 155 -14.63 -4.19 -1.09
C VAL A 155 -14.73 -2.70 -0.79
N GLY A 156 -13.72 -2.11 -0.15
CA GLY A 156 -13.71 -0.67 0.14
C GLY A 156 -13.71 0.21 -1.11
N ILE A 157 -13.02 -0.19 -2.18
CA ILE A 157 -13.01 0.52 -3.47
C ILE A 157 -14.41 0.45 -4.12
N ILE A 158 -15.04 -0.72 -4.12
CA ILE A 158 -16.40 -0.89 -4.65
C ILE A 158 -17.38 0.00 -3.88
N GLU A 159 -17.31 0.02 -2.54
CA GLU A 159 -18.17 0.85 -1.71
C GLU A 159 -18.01 2.34 -2.03
N GLN A 160 -16.78 2.83 -2.16
CA GLN A 160 -16.48 4.23 -2.49
C GLN A 160 -16.94 4.63 -3.91
N ASN A 161 -16.99 3.68 -4.84
CA ASN A 161 -17.30 3.91 -6.24
C ASN A 161 -18.65 3.30 -6.67
N ILE A 162 -19.54 3.01 -5.74
CA ILE A 162 -20.74 2.21 -5.97
C ILE A 162 -21.64 2.78 -7.07
N ASN A 163 -21.73 4.11 -7.18
CA ASN A 163 -22.52 4.82 -8.19
C ASN A 163 -21.83 4.95 -9.56
N ASN A 164 -20.54 4.59 -9.64
CA ASN A 164 -19.70 4.76 -10.83
C ASN A 164 -19.23 3.42 -11.40
N ILE A 165 -19.83 2.32 -10.96
CA ILE A 165 -19.51 0.97 -11.47
C ILE A 165 -19.94 0.86 -12.93
N PRO A 166 -19.02 0.59 -13.88
CA PRO A 166 -19.42 0.37 -15.27
C PRO A 166 -20.32 -0.85 -15.41
N GLU A 167 -21.35 -0.75 -16.24
CA GLU A 167 -22.38 -1.77 -16.41
C GLU A 167 -21.80 -3.18 -16.65
N LYS A 168 -20.76 -3.25 -17.49
CA LYS A 168 -20.09 -4.53 -17.82
C LYS A 168 -19.49 -5.26 -16.62
N TYR A 169 -19.24 -4.58 -15.48
CA TYR A 169 -18.66 -5.21 -14.28
C TYR A 169 -19.68 -5.47 -13.17
N LYS A 170 -20.89 -4.90 -13.23
CA LYS A 170 -21.89 -5.03 -12.17
C LYS A 170 -22.19 -6.48 -11.80
N GLY A 171 -22.44 -7.33 -12.79
CA GLY A 171 -22.73 -8.75 -12.55
C GLY A 171 -21.63 -9.49 -11.82
N GLU A 172 -20.37 -9.25 -12.23
CA GLU A 172 -19.18 -9.88 -11.62
C GLU A 172 -18.94 -9.36 -10.20
N ILE A 173 -19.16 -8.07 -9.96
CA ILE A 173 -19.05 -7.45 -8.64
C ILE A 173 -20.13 -7.95 -7.70
N ILE A 174 -21.39 -8.05 -8.13
CA ILE A 174 -22.47 -8.62 -7.32
C ILE A 174 -22.13 -10.05 -6.92
N HIS A 175 -21.62 -10.86 -7.84
CA HIS A 175 -21.19 -12.22 -7.52
C HIS A 175 -20.08 -12.24 -6.46
N PHE A 176 -19.06 -11.40 -6.62
CA PHE A 176 -17.97 -11.28 -5.64
C PHE A 176 -18.49 -10.83 -4.26
N ILE A 177 -19.38 -9.84 -4.19
CA ILE A 177 -19.95 -9.38 -2.90
C ILE A 177 -20.81 -10.46 -2.24
N LYS A 178 -21.54 -11.28 -3.03
CA LYS A 178 -22.28 -12.45 -2.50
C LYS A 178 -21.33 -13.47 -1.88
N GLU A 179 -20.22 -13.80 -2.54
CA GLU A 179 -19.18 -14.68 -1.97
C GLU A 179 -18.66 -14.13 -0.62
N ARG A 180 -18.48 -12.81 -0.51
CA ARG A 180 -18.07 -12.16 0.73
C ARG A 180 -19.15 -12.20 1.81
N HIS A 181 -20.41 -12.01 1.44
CA HIS A 181 -21.57 -12.16 2.31
C HIS A 181 -21.62 -13.56 2.92
N ASP A 182 -21.52 -14.59 2.08
CA ASP A 182 -21.63 -15.99 2.51
C ASP A 182 -20.44 -16.41 3.42
N ALA A 183 -19.26 -15.82 3.20
CA ALA A 183 -18.08 -16.03 4.03
C ALA A 183 -18.06 -15.18 5.31
N ALA A 184 -19.00 -14.27 5.52
CA ALA A 184 -19.00 -13.39 6.69
C ALA A 184 -19.53 -14.12 7.93
N ASN A 185 -18.76 -14.02 9.04
CA ASN A 185 -19.06 -14.69 10.31
C ASN A 185 -19.94 -13.86 11.26
N ASN A 186 -20.36 -12.66 10.88
CA ASN A 186 -21.16 -11.78 11.72
C ASN A 186 -22.27 -11.08 10.94
N ASP A 187 -23.36 -10.75 11.63
CA ASP A 187 -24.55 -10.17 11.00
C ASP A 187 -24.30 -8.76 10.45
N PHE A 188 -23.42 -7.98 11.08
CA PHE A 188 -23.07 -6.65 10.59
C PHE A 188 -22.42 -6.71 9.19
N GLY A 189 -21.44 -7.60 9.02
CA GLY A 189 -20.80 -7.80 7.70
C GLY A 189 -21.80 -8.29 6.64
N LYS A 190 -22.66 -9.25 7.00
CA LYS A 190 -23.72 -9.74 6.10
C LYS A 190 -24.64 -8.61 5.66
N LYS A 191 -25.14 -7.82 6.61
CA LYS A 191 -26.02 -6.68 6.31
C LYS A 191 -25.35 -5.67 5.37
N MET A 192 -24.08 -5.29 5.67
CA MET A 192 -23.31 -4.37 4.84
C MET A 192 -23.22 -4.87 3.37
N TYR A 193 -22.90 -6.15 3.16
CA TYR A 193 -22.80 -6.71 1.81
C TYR A 193 -24.15 -6.76 1.07
N LEU A 194 -25.25 -7.05 1.77
CA LEU A 194 -26.60 -6.99 1.16
C LEU A 194 -26.95 -5.56 0.73
N GLU A 195 -26.67 -4.55 1.57
CA GLU A 195 -26.89 -3.14 1.23
C GLU A 195 -26.05 -2.71 0.00
N MET A 196 -24.82 -3.20 -0.12
CA MET A 196 -24.00 -2.94 -1.31
C MET A 196 -24.62 -3.55 -2.57
N ILE A 197 -25.09 -4.82 -2.50
CA ILE A 197 -25.74 -5.49 -3.64
C ILE A 197 -26.98 -4.72 -4.10
N GLU A 198 -27.82 -4.25 -3.19
CA GLU A 198 -29.03 -3.49 -3.55
C GLU A 198 -28.69 -2.15 -4.22
N LYS A 199 -27.60 -1.49 -3.81
CA LYS A 199 -27.15 -0.24 -4.43
C LYS A 199 -26.53 -0.42 -5.81
N ILE A 200 -25.99 -1.62 -6.12
CA ILE A 200 -25.34 -1.90 -7.42
C ILE A 200 -26.36 -2.28 -8.50
N LYS A 201 -27.49 -2.87 -8.11
CA LYS A 201 -28.58 -3.25 -9.03
C LYS A 201 -29.18 -2.01 -9.73
#